data_804a08c5b3bd47c843d665cc66fd9f06
#
_entry.id   804a08c5b3bd47c843d665cc66fd9f06
#
_cell.length_a   1.000
_cell.length_b   1.000
_cell.length_c   1.000
_cell.angle_alpha   90.00
_cell.angle_beta   90.00
_cell.angle_gamma   90.00
#
_symmetry.space_group_name_H-M   'P 1'
#
loop_
_entity.id
_entity.type
_entity.pdbx_description
1 polymer ?
#
loop_
_entity_poly.entity_id
_entity_poly.type
_entity_poly.pdbx_seq_one_letter_code
_entity_poly.pdbx_strand_id
1 'polypeptide(L)'
;MKTRKLLVALIATLCLPATATMSLAKKKAEMTSYLFAYFTGNAPEQEQICFAISVDGFNYTPLNGGRPIISSDTIALSKGVRDPHILRADDGTFYMVATDMRCSLGWTSNRGIVLMKSNDLIHWEHHTVHFPERFKGTEFANVTRVWAPQTIYDKSAGKYMVYFSLLTDDKSIPYDKVYYCYATPDFSGLEGTPKVLFDYKEATIDTDIVEDENGTYHLFFKTEKAGQHKGIRKYTFTDLHSPDTWKLRPGFCEITKSDVEGSCVFPLIQGGWCLMYDCYRDHHYQFAKSSDLNTFEYVQDTETRGAFTPRHGTTIQITKKERKRLVKAFPINNK
;
A
#
# COMPACT_ATOMS: atom_id res chain seq x y z
N MET A 1 41.46 -75.59 -33.31
CA MET A 1 40.11 -75.03 -33.48
C MET A 1 39.60 -74.63 -32.14
N LYS A 2 39.56 -73.36 -31.82
CA LYS A 2 39.05 -72.78 -30.52
C LYS A 2 37.79 -71.99 -30.82
N THR A 3 36.64 -72.53 -30.43
CA THR A 3 35.33 -71.93 -30.54
C THR A 3 35.18 -70.86 -29.51
N ARG A 4 34.99 -69.59 -29.94
CA ARG A 4 34.62 -68.44 -29.05
C ARG A 4 33.11 -68.39 -28.87
N LYS A 5 32.64 -68.50 -27.63
CA LYS A 5 31.24 -68.23 -27.24
C LYS A 5 31.03 -66.76 -27.10
N LEU A 6 30.05 -66.22 -27.83
CA LEU A 6 29.61 -64.83 -27.76
C LEU A 6 28.59 -64.74 -26.62
N LEU A 7 28.86 -63.88 -25.65
CA LEU A 7 27.94 -63.59 -24.54
C LEU A 7 27.14 -62.34 -24.92
N VAL A 8 25.82 -62.49 -25.16
CA VAL A 8 24.91 -61.37 -25.41
C VAL A 8 24.37 -60.88 -24.06
N ALA A 9 24.73 -59.65 -23.64
CA ALA A 9 24.18 -59.01 -22.46
C ALA A 9 22.88 -58.30 -22.82
N LEU A 10 21.78 -58.74 -22.22
CA LEU A 10 20.46 -58.13 -22.37
C LEU A 10 20.38 -56.95 -21.37
N ILE A 11 20.38 -55.73 -21.86
CA ILE A 11 20.15 -54.55 -21.03
C ILE A 11 18.63 -54.32 -20.92
N ALA A 12 18.07 -54.64 -19.77
CA ALA A 12 16.68 -54.30 -19.43
C ALA A 12 16.58 -52.83 -19.02
N THR A 13 15.99 -52.01 -19.87
CA THR A 13 15.69 -50.63 -19.59
C THR A 13 14.46 -50.56 -18.67
N LEU A 14 14.64 -50.27 -17.39
CA LEU A 14 13.54 -49.98 -16.45
C LEU A 14 12.98 -48.60 -16.82
N CYS A 15 11.82 -48.53 -17.47
CA CYS A 15 10.99 -47.35 -17.53
C CYS A 15 10.30 -47.14 -16.21
N LEU A 16 10.76 -46.19 -15.39
CA LEU A 16 10.04 -45.68 -14.22
C LEU A 16 8.85 -44.81 -14.73
N PRO A 17 7.63 -45.05 -14.25
CA PRO A 17 6.53 -44.18 -14.60
C PRO A 17 6.77 -42.80 -13.96
N ALA A 18 6.79 -41.76 -14.79
CA ALA A 18 6.76 -40.36 -14.32
C ALA A 18 5.40 -40.11 -13.62
N THR A 19 5.41 -40.09 -12.30
CA THR A 19 4.27 -39.63 -11.51
C THR A 19 4.09 -38.14 -11.77
N ALA A 20 3.15 -37.80 -12.64
CA ALA A 20 2.69 -36.43 -12.84
C ALA A 20 2.03 -35.99 -11.53
N THR A 21 2.74 -35.21 -10.72
CA THR A 21 2.15 -34.46 -9.61
C THR A 21 1.23 -33.40 -10.20
N MET A 22 -0.07 -33.70 -10.27
CA MET A 22 -1.09 -32.68 -10.53
C MET A 22 -1.04 -31.69 -9.37
N SER A 23 -0.41 -30.55 -9.58
CA SER A 23 -0.57 -29.39 -8.72
C SER A 23 -2.05 -29.02 -8.74
N LEU A 24 -2.78 -29.31 -7.68
CA LEU A 24 -4.11 -28.79 -7.44
C LEU A 24 -3.99 -27.26 -7.32
N ALA A 25 -4.34 -26.55 -8.37
CA ALA A 25 -4.42 -25.09 -8.36
C ALA A 25 -5.32 -24.69 -7.17
N LYS A 26 -4.72 -24.04 -6.18
CA LYS A 26 -5.42 -23.59 -4.97
C LYS A 26 -6.54 -22.65 -5.42
N LYS A 27 -7.81 -23.02 -5.26
CA LYS A 27 -8.95 -22.21 -5.67
C LYS A 27 -8.78 -20.82 -5.05
N LYS A 28 -8.73 -19.78 -5.88
CA LYS A 28 -8.60 -18.39 -5.42
C LYS A 28 -9.74 -18.10 -4.43
N ALA A 29 -9.41 -17.55 -3.27
CA ALA A 29 -10.41 -17.27 -2.25
C ALA A 29 -11.40 -16.20 -2.75
N GLU A 30 -12.70 -16.44 -2.53
CA GLU A 30 -13.75 -15.50 -2.91
C GLU A 30 -13.74 -14.27 -2.01
N MET A 31 -13.54 -13.11 -2.60
CA MET A 31 -13.63 -11.81 -1.92
C MET A 31 -15.08 -11.38 -1.82
N THR A 32 -15.51 -10.95 -0.63
CA THR A 32 -16.92 -10.62 -0.35
C THR A 32 -17.10 -9.29 0.36
N SER A 33 -16.03 -8.64 0.72
CA SER A 33 -16.04 -7.41 1.54
C SER A 33 -14.73 -6.67 1.36
N TYR A 34 -14.64 -5.50 1.98
CA TYR A 34 -13.47 -4.63 1.98
C TYR A 34 -13.05 -4.33 3.41
N LEU A 35 -11.74 -4.13 3.60
CA LEU A 35 -11.12 -3.64 4.82
C LEU A 35 -10.41 -2.33 4.48
N PHE A 36 -10.75 -1.26 5.18
CA PHE A 36 -10.09 0.04 5.13
C PHE A 36 -9.23 0.21 6.38
N ALA A 37 -7.93 0.40 6.19
CA ALA A 37 -6.97 0.79 7.23
C ALA A 37 -6.73 2.30 7.14
N TYR A 38 -6.88 3.03 8.26
CA TYR A 38 -6.81 4.48 8.28
C TYR A 38 -6.32 5.00 9.65
N PHE A 39 -5.99 6.27 9.73
CA PHE A 39 -5.83 7.01 10.99
C PHE A 39 -6.90 8.10 11.09
N THR A 40 -7.01 8.85 12.21
CA THR A 40 -8.20 9.66 12.43
C THR A 40 -7.96 11.16 12.59
N GLY A 41 -6.71 11.61 12.68
CA GLY A 41 -6.43 13.04 12.81
C GLY A 41 -5.03 13.36 13.33
N ASN A 42 -4.84 14.60 13.80
CA ASN A 42 -3.53 15.15 14.16
C ASN A 42 -3.26 15.19 15.68
N ALA A 43 -4.23 14.85 16.50
CA ALA A 43 -4.01 14.73 17.95
C ALA A 43 -3.28 13.40 18.25
N PRO A 44 -2.48 13.33 19.33
CA PRO A 44 -1.71 12.13 19.67
C PRO A 44 -2.51 10.83 19.72
N GLU A 45 -3.75 10.89 20.22
CA GLU A 45 -4.67 9.76 20.31
C GLU A 45 -5.31 9.38 18.95
N GLN A 46 -5.20 10.25 17.94
CA GLN A 46 -5.74 10.07 16.60
C GLN A 46 -4.72 9.52 15.60
N GLU A 47 -3.42 9.62 15.91
CA GLU A 47 -2.31 9.13 15.10
C GLU A 47 -2.06 7.64 15.39
N GLN A 48 -3.07 6.81 15.13
CA GLN A 48 -3.09 5.39 15.40
C GLN A 48 -3.87 4.64 14.30
N ILE A 49 -3.62 3.34 14.16
CA ILE A 49 -4.26 2.54 13.10
C ILE A 49 -5.67 2.12 13.55
N CYS A 50 -6.64 2.50 12.74
CA CYS A 50 -8.04 2.10 12.83
C CYS A 50 -8.44 1.26 11.64
N PHE A 51 -9.46 0.42 11.79
CA PHE A 51 -10.04 -0.38 10.72
C PHE A 51 -11.53 -0.11 10.56
N ALA A 52 -12.00 -0.13 9.31
CA ALA A 52 -13.42 -0.17 8.98
C ALA A 52 -13.67 -1.23 7.90
N ILE A 53 -14.89 -1.77 7.84
CA ILE A 53 -15.29 -2.77 6.85
C ILE A 53 -16.44 -2.27 6.00
N SER A 54 -16.46 -2.72 4.74
CA SER A 54 -17.54 -2.47 3.81
C SER A 54 -17.93 -3.74 3.05
N VAL A 55 -19.14 -3.80 2.52
CA VAL A 55 -19.60 -4.86 1.61
C VAL A 55 -19.68 -4.38 0.16
N ASP A 56 -19.70 -3.09 -0.06
CA ASP A 56 -19.85 -2.47 -1.38
C ASP A 56 -18.63 -1.64 -1.83
N GLY A 57 -17.69 -1.35 -0.90
CA GLY A 57 -16.50 -0.52 -1.16
C GLY A 57 -16.72 0.98 -0.99
N PHE A 58 -17.94 1.40 -0.62
CA PHE A 58 -18.31 2.82 -0.48
C PHE A 58 -18.82 3.15 0.93
N ASN A 59 -19.59 2.26 1.53
CA ASN A 59 -20.19 2.44 2.85
C ASN A 59 -19.39 1.64 3.89
N TYR A 60 -18.63 2.34 4.72
CA TYR A 60 -17.76 1.73 5.72
C TYR A 60 -18.33 1.81 7.12
N THR A 61 -18.20 0.72 7.86
CA THR A 61 -18.54 0.62 9.28
C THR A 61 -17.25 0.46 10.09
N PRO A 62 -16.94 1.39 11.01
CA PRO A 62 -15.75 1.31 11.82
C PRO A 62 -15.79 0.10 12.74
N LEU A 63 -14.66 -0.61 12.84
CA LEU A 63 -14.44 -1.66 13.83
C LEU A 63 -14.03 -1.06 15.17
N ASN A 64 -14.19 -1.80 16.25
CA ASN A 64 -13.86 -1.38 17.62
C ASN A 64 -14.52 -0.05 18.06
N GLY A 65 -15.65 0.30 17.44
CA GLY A 65 -16.31 1.58 17.69
C GLY A 65 -15.51 2.79 17.25
N GLY A 66 -14.67 2.67 16.20
CA GLY A 66 -13.79 3.73 15.69
C GLY A 66 -12.51 3.94 16.52
N ARG A 67 -12.30 3.11 17.56
CA ARG A 67 -11.07 3.18 18.36
C ARG A 67 -9.93 2.43 17.65
N PRO A 68 -8.67 2.79 17.94
CA PRO A 68 -7.51 2.12 17.40
C PRO A 68 -7.53 0.60 17.62
N ILE A 69 -7.02 -0.13 16.64
CA ILE A 69 -6.81 -1.59 16.72
C ILE A 69 -5.35 -1.96 16.96
N ILE A 70 -4.42 -1.05 16.68
CA ILE A 70 -3.00 -1.18 16.96
C ILE A 70 -2.53 0.13 17.60
N SER A 71 -1.86 0.01 18.76
CA SER A 71 -1.33 1.17 19.47
C SER A 71 -0.03 1.66 18.82
N SER A 72 0.02 2.94 18.46
CA SER A 72 1.24 3.57 17.93
C SER A 72 2.39 3.59 18.93
N ASP A 73 2.09 3.61 20.23
CA ASP A 73 3.12 3.59 21.30
C ASP A 73 3.98 2.32 21.26
N THR A 74 3.47 1.24 20.69
CA THR A 74 4.16 -0.07 20.63
C THR A 74 4.88 -0.31 19.31
N ILE A 75 4.53 0.41 18.25
CA ILE A 75 5.02 0.11 16.88
C ILE A 75 5.83 1.23 16.25
N ALA A 76 5.80 2.45 16.79
CA ALA A 76 6.44 3.63 16.21
C ALA A 76 7.37 4.33 17.19
N LEU A 77 8.52 4.82 16.70
CA LEU A 77 9.49 5.56 17.53
C LEU A 77 8.93 6.92 17.98
N SER A 78 8.20 7.61 17.08
CA SER A 78 7.54 8.88 17.40
C SER A 78 6.30 8.70 18.29
N LYS A 79 5.84 7.44 18.47
CA LYS A 79 4.58 7.07 19.13
C LYS A 79 3.34 7.61 18.41
N GLY A 80 3.45 7.89 17.12
CA GLY A 80 2.38 8.30 16.23
C GLY A 80 2.50 7.54 14.89
N VAL A 81 1.38 7.10 14.32
CA VAL A 81 1.32 6.38 13.04
C VAL A 81 0.25 6.99 12.16
N ARG A 82 0.63 7.28 10.91
CA ARG A 82 -0.25 7.88 9.89
C ARG A 82 -0.18 7.09 8.58
N ASP A 83 -1.14 7.37 7.70
CA ASP A 83 -1.13 6.94 6.30
C ASP A 83 -0.91 5.43 6.13
N PRO A 84 -1.67 4.54 6.82
CA PRO A 84 -1.44 3.12 6.72
C PRO A 84 -1.80 2.61 5.32
N HIS A 85 -0.85 1.96 4.66
CA HIS A 85 -1.08 1.22 3.43
C HIS A 85 -1.07 -0.28 3.71
N ILE A 86 -2.13 -0.98 3.33
CA ILE A 86 -2.27 -2.42 3.50
C ILE A 86 -2.30 -3.14 2.15
N LEU A 87 -1.56 -4.25 2.04
CA LEU A 87 -1.47 -5.11 0.87
C LEU A 87 -1.77 -6.55 1.25
N ARG A 88 -2.51 -7.25 0.39
CA ARG A 88 -2.65 -8.72 0.43
C ARG A 88 -1.70 -9.34 -0.58
N ALA A 89 -0.84 -10.27 -0.12
CA ALA A 89 -0.01 -11.10 -0.98
C ALA A 89 -0.81 -12.29 -1.55
N ASP A 90 -0.29 -12.89 -2.62
CA ASP A 90 -0.91 -14.06 -3.28
C ASP A 90 -0.94 -15.31 -2.39
N ASP A 91 -0.01 -15.43 -1.45
CA ASP A 91 0.03 -16.53 -0.47
C ASP A 91 -0.98 -16.35 0.68
N GLY A 92 -1.61 -15.17 0.77
CA GLY A 92 -2.57 -14.79 1.80
C GLY A 92 -1.96 -14.05 2.99
N THR A 93 -0.68 -13.76 2.97
CA THR A 93 -0.01 -12.87 3.94
C THR A 93 -0.47 -11.41 3.72
N PHE A 94 -0.55 -10.66 4.80
CA PHE A 94 -0.85 -9.23 4.75
C PHE A 94 0.39 -8.44 5.15
N TYR A 95 0.69 -7.43 4.38
CA TYR A 95 1.72 -6.44 4.67
C TYR A 95 1.08 -5.09 4.89
N MET A 96 1.61 -4.32 5.84
CA MET A 96 1.20 -2.94 6.06
C MET A 96 2.44 -2.08 6.26
N VAL A 97 2.43 -0.90 5.70
CA VAL A 97 3.44 0.14 5.94
C VAL A 97 2.74 1.41 6.38
N ALA A 98 3.40 2.21 7.23
CA ALA A 98 2.82 3.43 7.74
C ALA A 98 3.90 4.48 8.04
N THR A 99 3.53 5.75 8.04
CA THR A 99 4.39 6.88 8.44
C THR A 99 4.60 6.84 9.95
N ASP A 100 5.85 6.79 10.41
CA ASP A 100 6.21 6.98 11.83
C ASP A 100 6.32 8.47 12.10
N MET A 101 5.23 9.08 12.55
CA MET A 101 5.14 10.52 12.75
C MET A 101 4.17 10.88 13.86
N ARG A 102 4.54 11.90 14.64
CA ARG A 102 3.68 12.60 15.56
C ARG A 102 3.59 14.08 15.17
N CYS A 103 2.42 14.54 14.76
CA CYS A 103 2.20 15.88 14.25
C CYS A 103 2.56 16.98 15.27
N SER A 104 2.33 16.73 16.55
CA SER A 104 2.70 17.66 17.63
C SER A 104 4.19 17.95 17.74
N LEU A 105 5.06 17.11 17.14
CA LEU A 105 6.50 17.34 17.05
C LEU A 105 6.89 18.13 15.79
N GLY A 106 5.93 18.50 14.95
CA GLY A 106 6.11 19.27 13.72
C GLY A 106 6.08 18.42 12.45
N TRP A 107 5.67 19.03 11.34
CA TRP A 107 5.50 18.40 10.03
C TRP A 107 6.81 17.93 9.37
N THR A 108 7.95 18.32 9.90
CA THR A 108 9.28 17.90 9.45
C THR A 108 10.01 17.06 10.50
N SER A 109 9.28 16.50 11.45
CA SER A 109 9.88 15.76 12.58
C SER A 109 10.09 14.28 12.29
N ASN A 110 9.33 13.68 11.36
CA ASN A 110 9.40 12.26 11.15
C ASN A 110 10.69 11.85 10.40
N ARG A 111 11.26 10.72 10.82
CA ARG A 111 12.51 10.18 10.27
C ARG A 111 12.41 8.69 9.99
N GLY A 112 11.20 8.16 9.95
CA GLY A 112 11.05 6.73 9.80
C GLY A 112 9.69 6.30 9.28
N ILE A 113 9.60 5.01 9.00
CA ILE A 113 8.40 4.30 8.59
C ILE A 113 8.27 3.01 9.41
N VAL A 114 7.05 2.51 9.53
CA VAL A 114 6.76 1.24 10.19
C VAL A 114 6.44 0.21 9.10
N LEU A 115 7.06 -0.97 9.18
CA LEU A 115 6.73 -2.14 8.37
C LEU A 115 6.06 -3.18 9.25
N MET A 116 4.99 -3.79 8.75
CA MET A 116 4.18 -4.72 9.51
C MET A 116 3.75 -5.91 8.65
N LYS A 117 3.66 -7.09 9.28
CA LYS A 117 3.26 -8.34 8.63
C LYS A 117 2.24 -9.08 9.49
N SER A 118 1.23 -9.68 8.86
CA SER A 118 0.20 -10.47 9.52
C SER A 118 -0.28 -11.61 8.65
N ASN A 119 -0.68 -12.73 9.28
CA ASN A 119 -1.36 -13.85 8.61
C ASN A 119 -2.87 -13.85 8.87
N ASP A 120 -3.36 -12.91 9.66
CA ASP A 120 -4.75 -12.95 10.11
C ASP A 120 -5.45 -11.60 10.26
N LEU A 121 -4.77 -10.48 9.98
CA LEU A 121 -5.26 -9.10 10.13
C LEU A 121 -5.50 -8.66 11.59
N ILE A 122 -5.14 -9.50 12.57
CA ILE A 122 -5.34 -9.23 14.01
C ILE A 122 -4.00 -9.09 14.72
N HIS A 123 -3.12 -10.06 14.50
CA HIS A 123 -1.79 -10.09 15.10
C HIS A 123 -0.77 -9.62 14.08
N TRP A 124 0.00 -8.60 14.44
CA TRP A 124 0.95 -7.94 13.57
C TRP A 124 2.36 -8.00 14.15
N GLU A 125 3.27 -8.62 13.43
CA GLU A 125 4.70 -8.41 13.60
C GLU A 125 5.04 -7.02 13.05
N HIS A 126 5.93 -6.27 13.72
CA HIS A 126 6.24 -4.91 13.31
C HIS A 126 7.71 -4.58 13.48
N HIS A 127 8.21 -3.72 12.61
CA HIS A 127 9.57 -3.19 12.63
C HIS A 127 9.55 -1.72 12.22
N THR A 128 10.34 -0.89 12.89
CA THR A 128 10.50 0.52 12.51
C THR A 128 11.83 0.72 11.80
N VAL A 129 11.79 1.34 10.64
CA VAL A 129 12.98 1.75 9.90
C VAL A 129 13.26 3.22 10.19
N HIS A 130 14.24 3.48 11.04
CA HIS A 130 14.71 4.83 11.34
C HIS A 130 15.80 5.23 10.35
N PHE A 131 15.54 6.16 9.45
CA PHE A 131 16.38 6.51 8.33
C PHE A 131 17.80 6.99 8.73
N PRO A 132 17.96 7.90 9.74
CA PRO A 132 19.27 8.31 10.22
C PRO A 132 20.19 7.16 10.65
N GLU A 133 19.64 6.13 11.26
CA GLU A 133 20.41 4.95 11.70
C GLU A 133 20.61 3.97 10.56
N ARG A 134 19.53 3.65 9.82
CA ARG A 134 19.56 2.65 8.74
C ARG A 134 20.46 3.07 7.60
N PHE A 135 20.51 4.35 7.27
CA PHE A 135 21.26 4.89 6.14
C PHE A 135 22.45 5.75 6.56
N LYS A 136 23.00 5.49 7.75
CA LYS A 136 24.17 6.20 8.29
C LYS A 136 25.33 6.25 7.28
N GLY A 137 25.86 7.44 7.06
CA GLY A 137 26.96 7.68 6.10
C GLY A 137 26.51 7.90 4.65
N THR A 138 25.20 7.97 4.41
CA THR A 138 24.61 8.37 3.12
C THR A 138 23.81 9.66 3.29
N GLU A 139 23.41 10.30 2.19
CA GLU A 139 22.52 11.48 2.19
C GLU A 139 21.18 11.21 2.88
N PHE A 140 20.70 9.96 2.86
CA PHE A 140 19.44 9.55 3.47
C PHE A 140 19.47 9.47 5.00
N ALA A 141 20.62 9.62 5.63
CA ALA A 141 20.71 9.84 7.08
C ALA A 141 20.17 11.21 7.50
N ASN A 142 20.16 12.19 6.58
CA ASN A 142 19.75 13.57 6.83
C ASN A 142 18.40 13.91 6.20
N VAL A 143 17.47 12.96 6.22
CA VAL A 143 16.12 13.21 5.69
C VAL A 143 15.39 14.27 6.53
N THR A 144 14.69 15.16 5.87
CA THR A 144 13.81 16.14 6.52
C THR A 144 12.49 15.49 6.90
N ARG A 145 11.96 14.62 6.02
CA ARG A 145 10.73 13.85 6.24
C ARG A 145 10.64 12.65 5.31
N VAL A 146 9.90 11.63 5.75
CA VAL A 146 9.56 10.43 4.98
C VAL A 146 8.09 10.14 5.18
N TRP A 147 7.25 10.38 4.18
CA TRP A 147 5.81 10.35 4.31
C TRP A 147 5.13 9.30 3.45
N ALA A 148 3.96 8.86 3.92
CA ALA A 148 2.99 8.04 3.20
C ALA A 148 3.64 6.85 2.44
N PRO A 149 4.34 5.95 3.16
CA PRO A 149 4.90 4.76 2.52
C PRO A 149 3.79 3.88 2.01
N GLN A 150 4.02 3.29 0.84
CA GLN A 150 3.15 2.26 0.29
C GLN A 150 3.98 1.09 -0.22
N THR A 151 3.35 -0.02 -0.59
CA THR A 151 4.06 -1.19 -1.09
C THR A 151 3.33 -1.85 -2.25
N ILE A 152 4.09 -2.33 -3.22
CA ILE A 152 3.63 -3.13 -4.35
C ILE A 152 4.59 -4.29 -4.59
N TYR A 153 4.09 -5.43 -5.08
CA TYR A 153 4.95 -6.51 -5.50
C TYR A 153 5.51 -6.22 -6.90
N ASP A 154 6.82 -6.00 -6.96
CA ASP A 154 7.55 -5.88 -8.23
C ASP A 154 7.82 -7.26 -8.80
N LYS A 155 7.06 -7.64 -9.82
CA LYS A 155 7.15 -8.95 -10.48
C LYS A 155 8.50 -9.16 -11.17
N SER A 156 9.12 -8.09 -11.67
CA SER A 156 10.40 -8.14 -12.37
C SER A 156 11.56 -8.44 -11.41
N ALA A 157 11.51 -7.87 -10.21
CA ALA A 157 12.49 -8.10 -9.16
C ALA A 157 12.17 -9.29 -8.26
N GLY A 158 10.91 -9.78 -8.28
CA GLY A 158 10.44 -10.83 -7.37
C GLY A 158 10.40 -10.39 -5.90
N LYS A 159 10.17 -9.09 -5.63
CA LYS A 159 10.28 -8.48 -4.29
C LYS A 159 9.16 -7.49 -4.02
N TYR A 160 8.88 -7.25 -2.75
CA TYR A 160 8.02 -6.14 -2.34
C TYR A 160 8.80 -4.83 -2.38
N MET A 161 8.38 -3.92 -3.25
CA MET A 161 8.87 -2.55 -3.31
C MET A 161 8.11 -1.72 -2.28
N VAL A 162 8.82 -1.05 -1.38
CA VAL A 162 8.28 -0.04 -0.47
C VAL A 162 8.69 1.32 -1.02
N TYR A 163 7.71 2.14 -1.38
CA TYR A 163 7.93 3.48 -1.93
C TYR A 163 7.30 4.53 -1.03
N PHE A 164 7.87 5.71 -1.01
CA PHE A 164 7.52 6.77 -0.06
C PHE A 164 7.91 8.14 -0.60
N SER A 165 7.20 9.18 -0.18
CA SER A 165 7.59 10.56 -0.41
C SER A 165 8.70 10.94 0.55
N LEU A 166 9.80 11.50 0.03
CA LEU A 166 10.97 11.83 0.83
C LEU A 166 11.51 13.21 0.46
N LEU A 167 11.81 14.00 1.48
CA LEU A 167 12.54 15.25 1.39
C LEU A 167 13.85 15.14 2.17
N THR A 168 14.97 15.38 1.51
CA THR A 168 16.28 15.48 2.14
C THR A 168 16.56 16.93 2.60
N ASP A 169 17.67 17.16 3.27
CA ASP A 169 18.15 18.50 3.60
C ASP A 169 18.91 19.18 2.45
N ASP A 170 19.04 18.52 1.30
CA ASP A 170 19.63 19.09 0.10
C ASP A 170 18.81 20.27 -0.43
N LYS A 171 19.34 21.47 -0.30
CA LYS A 171 18.68 22.71 -0.72
C LYS A 171 18.54 22.87 -2.23
N SER A 172 19.25 22.09 -3.03
CA SER A 172 19.12 22.07 -4.49
C SER A 172 17.82 21.36 -4.93
N ILE A 173 17.21 20.54 -4.04
CA ILE A 173 15.98 19.80 -4.28
C ILE A 173 14.99 20.13 -3.16
N PRO A 174 14.33 21.30 -3.21
CA PRO A 174 13.49 21.79 -2.11
C PRO A 174 12.05 21.23 -2.13
N TYR A 175 11.85 20.03 -2.68
CA TYR A 175 10.54 19.39 -2.81
C TYR A 175 10.63 17.88 -2.62
N ASP A 176 9.50 17.28 -2.19
CA ASP A 176 9.38 15.85 -2.02
C ASP A 176 9.38 15.13 -3.36
N LYS A 177 10.16 14.07 -3.45
CA LYS A 177 10.14 13.09 -4.54
C LYS A 177 9.68 11.75 -4.02
N VAL A 178 9.29 10.87 -4.91
CA VAL A 178 8.99 9.49 -4.58
C VAL A 178 10.26 8.64 -4.74
N TYR A 179 10.66 8.01 -3.64
CA TYR A 179 11.77 7.07 -3.58
C TYR A 179 11.27 5.68 -3.25
N TYR A 180 12.08 4.67 -3.48
CA TYR A 180 11.79 3.29 -3.10
C TYR A 180 13.02 2.55 -2.59
N CYS A 181 12.76 1.53 -1.80
CA CYS A 181 13.65 0.41 -1.49
C CYS A 181 12.86 -0.90 -1.64
N TYR A 182 13.55 -2.02 -1.74
CA TYR A 182 12.89 -3.31 -1.54
C TYR A 182 12.83 -3.64 -0.05
N ALA A 183 11.75 -4.27 0.37
CA ALA A 183 11.67 -4.87 1.69
C ALA A 183 12.59 -6.10 1.77
N THR A 184 13.13 -6.38 2.96
CA THR A 184 13.78 -7.68 3.24
C THR A 184 12.78 -8.83 3.07
N PRO A 185 13.21 -10.07 2.78
CA PRO A 185 12.30 -11.21 2.54
C PRO A 185 11.32 -11.50 3.68
N ASP A 186 11.71 -11.19 4.92
CA ASP A 186 10.89 -11.33 6.12
C ASP A 186 10.03 -10.09 6.41
N PHE A 187 10.17 -9.02 5.61
CA PHE A 187 9.52 -7.73 5.77
C PHE A 187 9.90 -6.99 7.06
N SER A 188 11.09 -7.25 7.61
CA SER A 188 11.59 -6.62 8.84
C SER A 188 12.41 -5.34 8.61
N GLY A 189 12.75 -5.02 7.36
CA GLY A 189 13.59 -3.88 7.03
C GLY A 189 13.60 -3.55 5.53
N LEU A 190 14.50 -2.65 5.15
CA LEU A 190 14.71 -2.24 3.76
C LEU A 190 16.09 -2.67 3.26
N GLU A 191 16.18 -3.13 2.01
CA GLU A 191 17.43 -3.47 1.32
C GLU A 191 18.03 -2.26 0.60
N GLY A 192 19.36 -2.19 0.58
CA GLY A 192 20.11 -1.15 -0.14
C GLY A 192 19.89 0.25 0.41
N THR A 193 19.96 1.24 -0.47
CA THR A 193 19.68 2.67 -0.22
C THR A 193 18.51 3.12 -1.08
N PRO A 194 17.73 4.15 -0.66
CA PRO A 194 16.63 4.66 -1.45
C PRO A 194 17.07 5.08 -2.87
N LYS A 195 16.26 4.72 -3.86
CA LYS A 195 16.40 5.13 -5.25
C LYS A 195 15.19 5.95 -5.65
N VAL A 196 15.39 6.92 -6.54
CA VAL A 196 14.27 7.69 -7.08
C VAL A 196 13.40 6.75 -7.91
N LEU A 197 12.12 6.67 -7.55
CA LEU A 197 11.09 6.01 -8.35
C LEU A 197 10.45 7.00 -9.31
N PHE A 198 10.11 8.19 -8.80
CA PHE A 198 9.36 9.18 -9.54
C PHE A 198 9.73 10.61 -9.10
N ASP A 199 9.95 11.48 -10.06
CA ASP A 199 10.27 12.90 -9.85
C ASP A 199 9.43 13.77 -10.79
N TYR A 200 8.34 14.33 -10.28
CA TYR A 200 7.42 15.21 -11.02
C TYR A 200 7.98 16.63 -11.20
N LYS A 201 9.17 16.93 -10.63
CA LYS A 201 9.80 18.26 -10.57
C LYS A 201 9.01 19.30 -9.76
N GLU A 202 8.07 18.83 -8.95
CA GLU A 202 7.32 19.59 -7.95
C GLU A 202 7.06 18.69 -6.75
N ALA A 203 6.71 19.27 -5.59
CA ALA A 203 6.43 18.49 -4.38
C ALA A 203 5.30 17.48 -4.64
N THR A 204 5.60 16.22 -4.38
CA THR A 204 4.75 15.06 -4.68
C THR A 204 4.67 14.17 -3.46
N ILE A 205 3.44 13.95 -2.97
CA ILE A 205 3.16 13.09 -1.82
C ILE A 205 1.99 12.14 -2.10
N ASP A 206 1.70 11.24 -1.16
CA ASP A 206 0.54 10.34 -1.16
C ASP A 206 0.41 9.56 -2.46
N THR A 207 1.49 8.89 -2.84
CA THR A 207 1.57 8.14 -4.09
C THR A 207 0.93 6.77 -3.91
N ASP A 208 0.03 6.38 -4.83
CA ASP A 208 -0.62 5.07 -4.87
C ASP A 208 -0.42 4.42 -6.25
N ILE A 209 0.08 3.19 -6.30
CA ILE A 209 0.35 2.46 -7.54
C ILE A 209 -0.50 1.20 -7.58
N VAL A 210 -1.32 1.08 -8.62
CA VAL A 210 -2.08 -0.13 -8.90
C VAL A 210 -1.72 -0.69 -10.28
N GLU A 211 -1.80 -2.00 -10.43
CA GLU A 211 -1.64 -2.70 -11.69
C GLU A 211 -3.00 -3.19 -12.18
N ASP A 212 -3.35 -2.89 -13.43
CA ASP A 212 -4.57 -3.38 -14.06
C ASP A 212 -4.41 -4.83 -14.59
N GLU A 213 -5.49 -5.40 -15.08
CA GLU A 213 -5.52 -6.76 -15.61
C GLU A 213 -4.64 -6.98 -16.86
N ASN A 214 -4.26 -5.90 -17.53
CA ASN A 214 -3.38 -5.92 -18.72
C ASN A 214 -1.90 -5.77 -18.35
N GLY A 215 -1.57 -5.65 -17.05
CA GLY A 215 -0.22 -5.40 -16.56
C GLY A 215 0.25 -3.97 -16.73
N THR A 216 -0.69 -3.02 -16.90
CA THR A 216 -0.40 -1.60 -16.93
C THR A 216 -0.44 -1.04 -15.51
N TYR A 217 0.58 -0.29 -15.14
CA TYR A 217 0.64 0.40 -13.86
C TYR A 217 0.02 1.79 -13.95
N HIS A 218 -0.71 2.15 -12.92
CA HIS A 218 -1.36 3.45 -12.76
C HIS A 218 -0.87 4.04 -11.43
N LEU A 219 -0.10 5.12 -11.52
CA LEU A 219 0.44 5.85 -10.37
C LEU A 219 -0.40 7.09 -10.14
N PHE A 220 -1.08 7.15 -9.02
CA PHE A 220 -1.80 8.33 -8.53
C PHE A 220 -0.94 9.05 -7.49
N PHE A 221 -0.98 10.37 -7.46
CA PHE A 221 -0.18 11.15 -6.52
C PHE A 221 -0.77 12.53 -6.30
N LYS A 222 -0.56 13.07 -5.12
CA LYS A 222 -0.95 14.44 -4.78
C LYS A 222 0.15 15.43 -5.15
N THR A 223 -0.23 16.55 -5.77
CA THR A 223 0.66 17.71 -5.96
C THR A 223 0.54 18.66 -4.79
N GLU A 224 1.69 19.21 -4.33
CA GLU A 224 1.77 20.15 -3.19
C GLU A 224 2.32 21.53 -3.59
N LYS A 225 2.22 21.93 -4.85
CA LYS A 225 2.74 23.21 -5.33
C LYS A 225 2.02 24.38 -4.67
N ALA A 226 2.81 25.26 -4.05
CA ALA A 226 2.29 26.45 -3.38
C ALA A 226 1.54 27.37 -4.37
N GLY A 227 0.38 27.88 -3.95
CA GLY A 227 -0.43 28.78 -4.75
C GLY A 227 -1.20 28.13 -5.91
N GLN A 228 -1.17 26.80 -6.02
CA GLN A 228 -1.95 26.02 -6.98
C GLN A 228 -2.90 25.06 -6.27
N HIS A 229 -3.88 24.53 -7.02
CA HIS A 229 -4.75 23.45 -6.55
C HIS A 229 -3.93 22.22 -6.19
N LYS A 230 -4.19 21.65 -5.00
CA LYS A 230 -3.55 20.46 -4.48
C LYS A 230 -4.47 19.28 -4.70
N GLY A 231 -4.22 18.57 -5.77
CA GLY A 231 -5.10 17.50 -6.23
C GLY A 231 -4.33 16.26 -6.69
N ILE A 232 -5.09 15.26 -7.11
CA ILE A 232 -4.60 13.95 -7.50
C ILE A 232 -4.31 13.93 -9.00
N ARG A 233 -3.05 13.75 -9.36
CA ARG A 233 -2.59 13.51 -10.73
C ARG A 233 -2.35 12.05 -10.97
N LYS A 234 -2.21 11.66 -12.24
CA LYS A 234 -2.01 10.26 -12.60
C LYS A 234 -0.99 10.10 -13.73
N TYR A 235 -0.11 9.11 -13.58
CA TYR A 235 0.70 8.55 -14.65
C TYR A 235 0.28 7.12 -14.97
N THR A 236 0.51 6.71 -16.21
CA THR A 236 0.34 5.33 -16.68
C THR A 236 1.64 4.87 -17.32
N PHE A 237 2.07 3.63 -17.03
CA PHE A 237 3.31 3.05 -17.53
C PHE A 237 3.24 1.53 -17.55
N THR A 238 4.15 0.88 -18.28
CA THR A 238 4.19 -0.58 -18.42
C THR A 238 5.37 -1.23 -17.67
N ASP A 239 6.31 -0.41 -17.18
CA ASP A 239 7.48 -0.87 -16.43
C ASP A 239 7.81 0.14 -15.32
N LEU A 240 7.87 -0.35 -14.08
CA LEU A 240 8.22 0.44 -12.89
C LEU A 240 9.59 1.11 -12.98
N HIS A 241 10.52 0.53 -13.76
CA HIS A 241 11.91 0.96 -13.85
C HIS A 241 12.24 1.73 -15.14
N SER A 242 11.27 1.89 -16.03
CA SER A 242 11.47 2.54 -17.33
C SER A 242 10.63 3.83 -17.45
N PRO A 243 11.11 4.95 -16.89
CA PRO A 243 10.36 6.21 -16.85
C PRO A 243 9.95 6.73 -18.23
N ASP A 244 10.66 6.35 -19.29
CA ASP A 244 10.33 6.74 -20.67
C ASP A 244 8.98 6.17 -21.16
N THR A 245 8.46 5.14 -20.50
CA THR A 245 7.14 4.56 -20.79
C THR A 245 6.01 5.31 -20.10
N TRP A 246 6.32 6.25 -19.21
CA TRP A 246 5.37 6.92 -18.35
C TRP A 246 4.61 8.03 -19.07
N LYS A 247 3.28 7.98 -19.00
CA LYS A 247 2.39 8.94 -19.67
C LYS A 247 1.52 9.65 -18.65
N LEU A 248 1.66 10.98 -18.57
CA LEU A 248 0.83 11.82 -17.72
C LEU A 248 -0.59 11.92 -18.31
N ARG A 249 -1.60 11.61 -17.48
CA ARG A 249 -2.99 11.91 -17.78
C ARG A 249 -3.21 13.44 -17.66
N PRO A 250 -3.90 14.07 -18.61
CA PRO A 250 -4.28 15.47 -18.49
C PRO A 250 -5.26 15.71 -17.32
N GLY A 251 -5.12 16.85 -16.63
CA GLY A 251 -6.01 17.25 -15.54
C GLY A 251 -5.82 16.47 -14.25
N PHE A 252 -6.72 16.69 -13.30
CA PHE A 252 -6.80 16.02 -12.01
C PHE A 252 -7.78 14.85 -12.07
N CYS A 253 -7.66 13.91 -11.14
CA CYS A 253 -8.52 12.72 -11.08
C CYS A 253 -9.73 12.91 -10.17
N GLU A 254 -9.63 13.76 -9.15
CA GLU A 254 -10.73 14.08 -8.25
C GLU A 254 -11.85 14.85 -8.96
N ILE A 255 -13.04 14.76 -8.41
CA ILE A 255 -14.25 15.39 -8.96
C ILE A 255 -14.55 16.72 -8.27
N THR A 256 -14.15 16.86 -7.01
CA THR A 256 -14.27 18.12 -6.25
C THR A 256 -13.31 19.19 -6.76
N LYS A 257 -13.61 20.46 -6.42
CA LYS A 257 -12.71 21.61 -6.65
C LYS A 257 -11.85 21.95 -5.43
N SER A 258 -12.15 21.33 -4.28
CA SER A 258 -11.38 21.48 -3.06
C SER A 258 -10.04 20.75 -3.14
N ASP A 259 -9.06 21.20 -2.37
CA ASP A 259 -7.82 20.47 -2.18
C ASP A 259 -8.10 19.10 -1.53
N VAL A 260 -7.49 18.05 -2.06
CA VAL A 260 -7.65 16.67 -1.60
C VAL A 260 -6.32 16.00 -1.36
N GLU A 261 -6.34 14.87 -0.63
CA GLU A 261 -5.14 14.07 -0.38
C GLU A 261 -5.48 12.59 -0.23
N GLY A 262 -4.44 11.75 -0.07
CA GLY A 262 -4.60 10.37 0.33
C GLY A 262 -5.41 9.55 -0.67
N SER A 263 -5.06 9.60 -1.97
CA SER A 263 -5.70 8.74 -2.96
C SER A 263 -5.49 7.28 -2.63
N CYS A 264 -6.58 6.51 -2.65
CA CYS A 264 -6.56 5.05 -2.60
C CYS A 264 -7.38 4.50 -3.76
N VAL A 265 -6.73 3.68 -4.58
CA VAL A 265 -7.36 3.04 -5.74
C VAL A 265 -7.40 1.53 -5.52
N PHE A 266 -8.58 0.93 -5.66
CA PHE A 266 -8.73 -0.51 -5.47
C PHE A 266 -9.80 -1.09 -6.40
N PRO A 267 -9.66 -2.39 -6.80
CA PRO A 267 -10.65 -3.04 -7.64
C PRO A 267 -11.95 -3.31 -6.87
N LEU A 268 -13.07 -3.08 -7.53
CA LEU A 268 -14.40 -3.42 -7.00
C LEU A 268 -14.70 -4.91 -7.24
N ILE A 269 -15.34 -5.57 -6.28
CA ILE A 269 -15.72 -6.99 -6.37
C ILE A 269 -16.70 -7.20 -7.54
N GLN A 270 -17.54 -6.20 -7.82
CA GLN A 270 -18.51 -6.21 -8.93
C GLN A 270 -17.89 -5.82 -10.28
N GLY A 271 -16.58 -5.55 -10.32
CA GLY A 271 -15.85 -5.09 -11.51
C GLY A 271 -15.64 -3.59 -11.56
N GLY A 272 -14.59 -3.18 -12.27
CA GLY A 272 -14.10 -1.80 -12.28
C GLY A 272 -13.31 -1.45 -11.02
N TRP A 273 -13.13 -0.16 -10.79
CA TRP A 273 -12.25 0.42 -9.78
C TRP A 273 -12.95 1.49 -8.95
N CYS A 274 -12.57 1.61 -7.71
CA CYS A 274 -12.86 2.75 -6.86
C CYS A 274 -11.62 3.62 -6.72
N LEU A 275 -11.79 4.92 -6.86
CA LEU A 275 -10.87 5.93 -6.37
C LEU A 275 -11.54 6.63 -5.20
N MET A 276 -10.95 6.54 -4.02
CA MET A 276 -11.40 7.31 -2.85
C MET A 276 -10.28 8.23 -2.37
N TYR A 277 -10.64 9.35 -1.77
CA TYR A 277 -9.70 10.36 -1.29
C TYR A 277 -10.28 11.20 -0.17
N ASP A 278 -9.38 11.79 0.63
CA ASP A 278 -9.71 12.67 1.76
C ASP A 278 -9.89 14.11 1.28
N CYS A 279 -11.12 14.62 1.33
CA CYS A 279 -11.43 16.03 1.19
C CYS A 279 -11.21 16.73 2.54
N TYR A 280 -9.95 16.76 2.98
CA TYR A 280 -9.54 17.09 4.35
C TYR A 280 -9.95 18.49 4.83
N ARG A 281 -10.21 19.42 3.92
CA ARG A 281 -10.72 20.77 4.25
C ARG A 281 -12.23 20.79 4.48
N ASP A 282 -12.95 19.86 3.84
CA ASP A 282 -14.41 19.84 3.81
C ASP A 282 -14.98 18.71 4.69
N HIS A 283 -14.10 17.97 5.43
CA HIS A 283 -14.47 16.94 6.41
C HIS A 283 -15.34 15.82 5.83
N HIS A 284 -14.99 15.33 4.63
CA HIS A 284 -15.60 14.15 4.05
C HIS A 284 -14.61 13.35 3.20
N TYR A 285 -14.91 12.09 3.00
CA TYR A 285 -14.30 11.26 1.98
C TYR A 285 -15.17 11.28 0.73
N GLN A 286 -14.57 11.43 -0.43
CA GLN A 286 -15.25 11.34 -1.70
C GLN A 286 -14.88 10.05 -2.42
N PHE A 287 -15.89 9.42 -3.05
CA PHE A 287 -15.76 8.17 -3.78
C PHE A 287 -16.13 8.38 -5.24
N ALA A 288 -15.28 7.88 -6.11
CA ALA A 288 -15.51 7.83 -7.55
C ALA A 288 -15.26 6.40 -8.06
N LYS A 289 -15.98 6.01 -9.11
CA LYS A 289 -15.78 4.72 -9.79
C LYS A 289 -15.22 4.92 -11.19
N SER A 290 -14.53 3.92 -11.69
CA SER A 290 -13.96 3.90 -13.04
C SER A 290 -13.97 2.49 -13.61
N SER A 291 -14.20 2.35 -14.90
CA SER A 291 -14.03 1.09 -15.62
C SER A 291 -12.65 0.97 -16.27
N ASP A 292 -11.93 2.07 -16.45
CA ASP A 292 -10.72 2.18 -17.28
C ASP A 292 -9.54 2.86 -16.56
N LEU A 293 -9.73 3.27 -15.28
CA LEU A 293 -8.78 4.06 -14.51
C LEU A 293 -8.41 5.43 -15.14
N ASN A 294 -9.15 5.89 -16.15
CA ASN A 294 -8.93 7.18 -16.81
C ASN A 294 -10.11 8.13 -16.64
N THR A 295 -11.32 7.61 -16.67
CA THR A 295 -12.55 8.36 -16.46
C THR A 295 -13.15 8.00 -15.12
N PHE A 296 -13.37 8.99 -14.26
CA PHE A 296 -13.91 8.81 -12.92
C PHE A 296 -15.29 9.44 -12.82
N GLU A 297 -16.26 8.67 -12.33
CA GLU A 297 -17.64 9.09 -12.11
C GLU A 297 -17.90 9.18 -10.61
N TYR A 298 -18.48 10.28 -10.16
CA TYR A 298 -18.90 10.48 -8.78
C TYR A 298 -19.85 9.37 -8.29
N VAL A 299 -19.62 8.88 -7.09
CA VAL A 299 -20.50 7.92 -6.43
C VAL A 299 -21.18 8.57 -5.24
N GLN A 300 -20.43 9.02 -4.25
CA GLN A 300 -20.93 9.63 -3.02
C GLN A 300 -19.85 10.35 -2.24
N ASP A 301 -20.30 11.17 -1.29
CA ASP A 301 -19.50 11.68 -0.19
C ASP A 301 -19.88 10.98 1.10
N THR A 302 -18.90 10.70 1.96
CA THR A 302 -19.10 10.18 3.31
C THR A 302 -18.53 11.16 4.32
N GLU A 303 -19.37 11.73 5.18
CA GLU A 303 -18.92 12.67 6.21
C GLU A 303 -18.00 11.96 7.22
N THR A 304 -16.89 12.63 7.55
CA THR A 304 -15.94 12.17 8.58
C THR A 304 -16.36 12.72 9.93
N ARG A 305 -17.24 12.00 10.64
CA ARG A 305 -17.78 12.41 11.94
C ARG A 305 -18.03 11.24 12.90
N GLY A 306 -18.15 11.56 14.17
CA GLY A 306 -18.47 10.58 15.20
C GLY A 306 -17.39 9.51 15.35
N ALA A 307 -17.79 8.24 15.25
CA ALA A 307 -16.88 7.10 15.34
C ALA A 307 -16.15 6.79 14.03
N PHE A 308 -16.49 7.48 12.93
CA PHE A 308 -15.86 7.29 11.63
C PHE A 308 -15.29 8.61 11.13
N THR A 309 -14.04 8.87 11.47
CA THR A 309 -13.31 10.08 11.10
C THR A 309 -12.03 9.72 10.35
N PRO A 310 -12.12 8.99 9.23
CA PRO A 310 -10.94 8.54 8.52
C PRO A 310 -10.17 9.72 7.95
N ARG A 311 -8.85 9.58 7.99
CA ARG A 311 -7.89 10.32 7.21
C ARG A 311 -7.20 9.35 6.27
N HIS A 312 -6.21 9.81 5.51
CA HIS A 312 -5.48 9.02 4.52
C HIS A 312 -5.22 7.58 4.99
N GLY A 313 -5.58 6.62 4.14
CA GLY A 313 -5.42 5.19 4.37
C GLY A 313 -5.76 4.39 3.12
N THR A 314 -5.75 3.08 3.21
CA THR A 314 -5.94 2.22 2.04
C THR A 314 -6.90 1.07 2.28
N THR A 315 -7.51 0.60 1.20
CA THR A 315 -8.53 -0.44 1.20
C THR A 315 -8.06 -1.68 0.43
N ILE A 316 -8.31 -2.86 1.02
CA ILE A 316 -8.15 -4.15 0.34
C ILE A 316 -9.44 -4.95 0.35
N GLN A 317 -9.57 -5.87 -0.61
CA GLN A 317 -10.63 -6.88 -0.58
C GLN A 317 -10.33 -7.96 0.45
N ILE A 318 -11.36 -8.42 1.17
CA ILE A 318 -11.28 -9.48 2.17
C ILE A 318 -12.36 -10.56 1.96
N THR A 319 -12.05 -11.78 2.41
CA THR A 319 -12.97 -12.90 2.38
C THR A 319 -14.03 -12.82 3.50
N LYS A 320 -15.12 -13.56 3.36
CA LYS A 320 -16.13 -13.73 4.42
C LYS A 320 -15.54 -14.25 5.74
N LYS A 321 -14.52 -15.12 5.65
CA LYS A 321 -13.84 -15.68 6.84
C LYS A 321 -13.04 -14.60 7.59
N GLU A 322 -12.31 -13.78 6.88
CA GLU A 322 -11.52 -12.67 7.43
C GLU A 322 -12.42 -11.60 8.05
N ARG A 323 -13.48 -11.21 7.33
CA ARG A 323 -14.49 -10.30 7.88
C ARG A 323 -15.09 -10.80 9.20
N LYS A 324 -15.48 -12.08 9.27
CA LYS A 324 -16.02 -12.67 10.50
C LYS A 324 -14.99 -12.65 11.64
N ARG A 325 -13.73 -12.93 11.34
CA ARG A 325 -12.63 -12.92 12.30
C ARG A 325 -12.38 -11.51 12.83
N LEU A 326 -12.31 -10.52 11.95
CA LEU A 326 -12.16 -9.10 12.31
C LEU A 326 -13.30 -8.60 13.20
N VAL A 327 -14.56 -8.85 12.85
CA VAL A 327 -15.73 -8.44 13.66
C VAL A 327 -15.73 -9.14 15.01
N LYS A 328 -15.24 -10.37 15.12
CA LYS A 328 -15.10 -11.08 16.41
C LYS A 328 -14.03 -10.45 17.28
N ALA A 329 -12.88 -10.09 16.70
CA ALA A 329 -11.76 -9.51 17.45
C ALA A 329 -12.02 -8.01 17.80
N PHE A 330 -12.65 -7.29 16.90
CA PHE A 330 -12.93 -5.86 16.97
C PHE A 330 -14.43 -5.62 16.73
N PRO A 331 -15.30 -5.81 17.72
CA PRO A 331 -16.74 -5.74 17.54
C PRO A 331 -17.20 -4.38 17.01
N ILE A 332 -18.21 -4.42 16.15
CA ILE A 332 -18.97 -3.23 15.77
C ILE A 332 -19.85 -2.89 16.98
N ASN A 333 -19.55 -1.80 17.64
CA ASN A 333 -20.40 -1.31 18.72
C ASN A 333 -21.64 -0.67 18.09
N ASN A 334 -22.70 -1.41 17.98
CA ASN A 334 -24.02 -0.84 17.75
C ASN A 334 -24.44 -0.12 19.06
N LYS A 335 -24.31 1.19 19.09
CA LYS A 335 -25.03 2.02 20.07
C LYS A 335 -26.38 2.43 19.49
#